data_0daf96ec490a326bfe6671a9049328e2
#
_entry.id   0daf96ec490a326bfe6671a9049328e2
#
_cell.length_a   1.000
_cell.length_b   1.000
_cell.length_c   1.000
_cell.angle_alpha   90.00
_cell.angle_beta   90.00
_cell.angle_gamma   90.00
#
_symmetry.space_group_name_H-M   'P 1'
#
loop_
_entity.id
_entity.type
_entity.pdbx_description
1 polymer ?
#
loop_
_entity_poly.entity_id
_entity_poly.type
_entity_poly.pdbx_seq_one_letter_code
_entity_poly.pdbx_strand_id
1 'polypeptide(L)'
;SGDWDIDDNGQADALTDGLMFLRYAFGLSGDSLLNGLISSDSVITSSAEIEAELATVYASSGDIDGNGTVDALSDGLLLLRYLFGLTGNTLTTGVVGDGATVTESAALESYMSGLMPQAPYIQLNGSAFVSHEQATTYNDAGATATDVTDGSVEVFKTGAVDASVAGTYILSYSAADSEGNVSRTLTRSVTVAD
;
A
#
# COMPACT_ATOMS: atom_id res chain seq x y z
N SER A 1 -3.59 -6.22 5.49
CA SER A 1 -3.46 -5.71 4.12
C SER A 1 -4.52 -6.33 3.21
N GLY A 2 -4.79 -5.72 2.07
CA GLY A 2 -5.61 -6.32 1.00
C GLY A 2 -4.73 -7.13 0.05
N ASP A 3 -5.33 -7.99 -0.77
CA ASP A 3 -4.57 -8.85 -1.71
C ASP A 3 -3.72 -8.05 -2.71
N TRP A 4 -4.11 -6.81 -3.03
CA TRP A 4 -3.35 -5.96 -3.96
C TRP A 4 -2.23 -5.12 -3.31
N ASP A 5 -2.11 -5.11 -1.98
CA ASP A 5 -1.03 -4.46 -1.22
C ASP A 5 0.12 -5.46 -1.04
N ILE A 6 0.94 -5.58 -2.06
CA ILE A 6 1.99 -6.61 -2.20
C ILE A 6 3.17 -6.34 -1.26
N ASP A 7 3.51 -5.08 -1.03
CA ASP A 7 4.64 -4.68 -0.19
C ASP A 7 4.25 -4.39 1.28
N ASP A 8 2.95 -4.60 1.62
CA ASP A 8 2.35 -4.47 2.96
C ASP A 8 2.52 -3.07 3.58
N ASN A 9 2.58 -2.05 2.72
CA ASN A 9 2.69 -0.66 3.19
C ASN A 9 1.34 -0.06 3.62
N GLY A 10 0.23 -0.75 3.37
CA GLY A 10 -1.15 -0.34 3.67
C GLY A 10 -1.84 0.37 2.51
N GLN A 11 -1.21 0.44 1.34
CA GLN A 11 -1.77 1.03 0.14
C GLN A 11 -1.48 0.11 -1.05
N ALA A 12 -2.46 -0.10 -1.92
CA ALA A 12 -2.26 -0.76 -3.21
C ALA A 12 -2.15 0.32 -4.29
N ASP A 13 -0.98 0.51 -4.86
CA ASP A 13 -0.76 1.52 -5.87
C ASP A 13 -0.20 0.98 -7.20
N ALA A 14 -0.42 1.75 -8.28
CA ALA A 14 -0.12 1.30 -9.63
C ALA A 14 1.37 1.13 -9.90
N LEU A 15 2.23 2.00 -9.35
CA LEU A 15 3.65 2.08 -9.69
C LEU A 15 4.54 1.18 -8.83
N THR A 16 3.98 0.56 -7.80
CA THR A 16 4.62 -0.48 -6.99
C THR A 16 3.88 -1.80 -7.17
N ASP A 17 2.77 -2.00 -6.48
CA ASP A 17 2.02 -3.26 -6.44
C ASP A 17 1.51 -3.70 -7.81
N GLY A 18 0.89 -2.79 -8.55
CA GLY A 18 0.39 -3.07 -9.90
C GLY A 18 1.50 -3.49 -10.87
N LEU A 19 2.67 -2.83 -10.80
CA LEU A 19 3.83 -3.22 -11.61
C LEU A 19 4.50 -4.49 -11.10
N MET A 20 4.53 -4.76 -9.80
CA MET A 20 5.03 -6.04 -9.25
C MET A 20 4.17 -7.20 -9.75
N PHE A 21 2.84 -7.08 -9.66
CA PHE A 21 1.91 -8.10 -10.19
C PHE A 21 2.09 -8.31 -11.70
N LEU A 22 2.14 -7.23 -12.49
CA LEU A 22 2.33 -7.30 -13.94
C LEU A 22 3.66 -7.97 -14.32
N ARG A 23 4.77 -7.59 -13.68
CA ARG A 23 6.09 -8.19 -13.93
C ARG A 23 6.12 -9.68 -13.55
N TYR A 24 5.50 -10.04 -12.43
CA TYR A 24 5.39 -11.43 -11.99
C TYR A 24 4.57 -12.26 -12.98
N ALA A 25 3.46 -11.73 -13.48
CA ALA A 25 2.65 -12.37 -14.52
C ALA A 25 3.40 -12.55 -15.85
N PHE A 26 4.40 -11.69 -16.15
CA PHE A 26 5.35 -11.89 -17.25
C PHE A 26 6.46 -12.91 -16.93
N GLY A 27 6.50 -13.48 -15.73
CA GLY A 27 7.50 -14.47 -15.31
C GLY A 27 8.82 -13.86 -14.82
N LEU A 28 8.85 -12.57 -14.47
CA LEU A 28 10.03 -11.94 -13.87
C LEU A 28 10.17 -12.36 -12.40
N SER A 29 11.42 -12.46 -11.93
CA SER A 29 11.76 -12.83 -10.56
C SER A 29 13.03 -12.09 -10.09
N GLY A 30 13.35 -12.16 -8.79
CA GLY A 30 14.53 -11.53 -8.21
C GLY A 30 14.61 -10.04 -8.49
N ASP A 31 15.82 -9.55 -8.78
CA ASP A 31 16.06 -8.13 -9.04
C ASP A 31 15.29 -7.60 -10.25
N SER A 32 15.03 -8.42 -11.25
CA SER A 32 14.26 -8.01 -12.44
C SER A 32 12.78 -7.75 -12.13
N LEU A 33 12.25 -8.40 -11.11
CA LEU A 33 10.91 -8.15 -10.60
C LEU A 33 10.85 -6.82 -9.85
N LEU A 34 11.81 -6.56 -8.94
CA LEU A 34 11.73 -5.47 -7.95
C LEU A 34 12.42 -4.17 -8.34
N ASN A 35 13.31 -4.17 -9.33
CA ASN A 35 14.12 -3.00 -9.64
C ASN A 35 13.29 -1.73 -9.84
N GLY A 36 13.47 -0.75 -8.94
CA GLY A 36 12.78 0.53 -8.94
C GLY A 36 11.35 0.50 -8.40
N LEU A 37 10.90 -0.61 -7.77
CA LEU A 37 9.54 -0.75 -7.26
C LEU A 37 9.43 -0.73 -5.72
N ILE A 38 10.53 -0.88 -5.01
CA ILE A 38 10.51 -0.78 -3.54
C ILE A 38 10.51 0.69 -3.14
N SER A 39 9.48 1.10 -2.44
CA SER A 39 9.32 2.46 -1.91
C SER A 39 9.92 2.56 -0.50
N SER A 40 10.04 3.79 0.01
CA SER A 40 10.61 4.02 1.35
C SER A 40 9.70 3.58 2.49
N ASP A 41 8.44 3.33 2.22
CA ASP A 41 7.41 2.88 3.16
C ASP A 41 7.01 1.42 2.97
N SER A 42 7.60 0.71 1.99
CA SER A 42 7.45 -0.74 1.83
C SER A 42 7.88 -1.46 3.11
N VAL A 43 7.05 -2.37 3.59
CA VAL A 43 7.34 -3.24 4.75
C VAL A 43 8.04 -4.50 4.27
N ILE A 44 7.52 -5.13 3.22
CA ILE A 44 8.15 -6.27 2.56
C ILE A 44 9.07 -5.74 1.46
N THR A 45 10.37 -6.02 1.56
CA THR A 45 11.39 -5.44 0.65
C THR A 45 12.27 -6.48 -0.02
N SER A 46 12.29 -7.73 0.46
CA SER A 46 13.09 -8.79 -0.16
C SER A 46 12.35 -9.45 -1.31
N SER A 47 13.07 -9.80 -2.37
CA SER A 47 12.47 -10.48 -3.54
C SER A 47 11.78 -11.79 -3.18
N ALA A 48 12.36 -12.56 -2.25
CA ALA A 48 11.79 -13.85 -1.85
C ALA A 48 10.44 -13.69 -1.13
N GLU A 49 10.28 -12.66 -0.28
CA GLU A 49 9.02 -12.40 0.41
C GLU A 49 7.96 -11.83 -0.54
N ILE A 50 8.33 -10.88 -1.41
CA ILE A 50 7.45 -10.33 -2.45
C ILE A 50 6.99 -11.44 -3.42
N GLU A 51 7.89 -12.32 -3.85
CA GLU A 51 7.52 -13.44 -4.71
C GLU A 51 6.56 -14.43 -4.02
N ALA A 52 6.73 -14.67 -2.73
CA ALA A 52 5.81 -15.50 -1.95
C ALA A 52 4.41 -14.88 -1.83
N GLU A 53 4.35 -13.56 -1.61
CA GLU A 53 3.10 -12.80 -1.59
C GLU A 53 2.43 -12.82 -2.97
N LEU A 54 3.16 -12.50 -4.02
CA LEU A 54 2.68 -12.55 -5.40
C LEU A 54 2.20 -13.95 -5.81
N ALA A 55 2.89 -15.01 -5.41
CA ALA A 55 2.45 -16.39 -5.68
C ALA A 55 1.11 -16.69 -5.00
N THR A 56 0.88 -16.18 -3.79
CA THR A 56 -0.39 -16.32 -3.07
C THR A 56 -1.50 -15.56 -3.78
N VAL A 57 -1.28 -14.29 -4.10
CA VAL A 57 -2.25 -13.44 -4.82
C VAL A 57 -2.56 -14.01 -6.20
N TYR A 58 -1.54 -14.42 -6.94
CA TYR A 58 -1.68 -15.05 -8.27
C TYR A 58 -2.59 -16.29 -8.23
N ALA A 59 -2.42 -17.14 -7.20
CA ALA A 59 -3.21 -18.37 -7.05
C ALA A 59 -4.64 -18.12 -6.54
N SER A 60 -4.85 -17.07 -5.72
CA SER A 60 -6.16 -16.81 -5.07
C SER A 60 -7.03 -15.82 -5.85
N SER A 61 -6.42 -14.79 -6.42
CA SER A 61 -7.13 -13.60 -6.87
C SER A 61 -6.68 -13.10 -8.25
N GLY A 62 -5.63 -13.69 -8.81
CA GLY A 62 -4.98 -13.18 -10.03
C GLY A 62 -5.81 -13.29 -11.30
N ASP A 63 -6.70 -14.27 -11.43
CA ASP A 63 -7.61 -14.44 -12.58
C ASP A 63 -8.79 -13.48 -12.45
N ILE A 64 -8.56 -12.24 -12.84
CA ILE A 64 -9.50 -11.12 -12.66
C ILE A 64 -10.70 -11.23 -13.59
N ASP A 65 -10.47 -11.66 -14.83
CA ASP A 65 -11.52 -11.77 -15.85
C ASP A 65 -12.21 -13.14 -15.85
N GLY A 66 -11.76 -14.09 -15.02
CA GLY A 66 -12.38 -15.39 -14.80
C GLY A 66 -12.27 -16.34 -16.00
N ASN A 67 -11.21 -16.24 -16.81
CA ASN A 67 -10.98 -17.12 -17.96
C ASN A 67 -10.27 -18.44 -17.58
N GLY A 68 -9.83 -18.58 -16.32
CA GLY A 68 -9.14 -19.75 -15.77
C GLY A 68 -7.61 -19.67 -15.89
N THR A 69 -7.06 -18.56 -16.36
CA THR A 69 -5.62 -18.32 -16.46
C THR A 69 -5.29 -16.91 -15.96
N VAL A 70 -4.15 -16.77 -15.30
CA VAL A 70 -3.64 -15.43 -14.93
C VAL A 70 -2.57 -15.03 -15.94
N ASP A 71 -2.82 -13.97 -16.69
CA ASP A 71 -1.84 -13.50 -17.65
C ASP A 71 -1.61 -11.98 -17.62
N ALA A 72 -0.41 -11.57 -18.05
CA ALA A 72 0.05 -10.19 -17.93
C ALA A 72 -0.74 -9.21 -18.80
N LEU A 73 -1.20 -9.65 -19.97
CA LEU A 73 -1.85 -8.77 -20.97
C LEU A 73 -3.35 -8.61 -20.78
N SER A 74 -3.96 -9.45 -19.92
CA SER A 74 -5.33 -9.29 -19.45
C SER A 74 -5.33 -8.87 -17.96
N ASP A 75 -5.16 -9.80 -17.06
CA ASP A 75 -5.27 -9.56 -15.60
C ASP A 75 -4.28 -8.52 -15.10
N GLY A 76 -3.01 -8.63 -15.52
CA GLY A 76 -1.98 -7.66 -15.14
C GLY A 76 -2.31 -6.24 -15.60
N LEU A 77 -2.81 -6.07 -16.82
CA LEU A 77 -3.22 -4.76 -17.33
C LEU A 77 -4.54 -4.28 -16.73
N LEU A 78 -5.49 -5.17 -16.43
CA LEU A 78 -6.73 -4.81 -15.74
C LEU A 78 -6.43 -4.24 -14.37
N LEU A 79 -5.61 -4.93 -13.55
CA LEU A 79 -5.21 -4.44 -12.24
C LEU A 79 -4.45 -3.11 -12.35
N LEU A 80 -3.45 -3.02 -13.23
CA LEU A 80 -2.67 -1.80 -13.37
C LEU A 80 -3.53 -0.60 -13.76
N ARG A 81 -4.45 -0.77 -14.73
CA ARG A 81 -5.38 0.29 -15.13
C ARG A 81 -6.32 0.69 -13.99
N TYR A 82 -6.85 -0.29 -13.27
CA TYR A 82 -7.71 -0.03 -12.11
C TYR A 82 -6.99 0.79 -11.04
N LEU A 83 -5.77 0.42 -10.69
CA LEU A 83 -4.96 1.16 -9.71
C LEU A 83 -4.56 2.57 -10.19
N PHE A 84 -4.51 2.81 -11.51
CA PHE A 84 -4.42 4.16 -12.08
C PHE A 84 -5.75 4.93 -12.08
N GLY A 85 -6.83 4.34 -11.57
CA GLY A 85 -8.14 4.98 -11.50
C GLY A 85 -8.94 4.95 -12.80
N LEU A 86 -8.58 4.09 -13.77
CA LEU A 86 -9.38 3.90 -14.99
C LEU A 86 -10.65 3.09 -14.69
N THR A 87 -11.76 3.49 -15.29
CA THR A 87 -13.08 2.88 -15.09
C THR A 87 -13.79 2.70 -16.43
N GLY A 88 -14.88 1.93 -16.44
CA GLY A 88 -15.69 1.73 -17.63
C GLY A 88 -14.90 1.17 -18.81
N ASN A 89 -15.17 1.67 -20.00
CA ASN A 89 -14.52 1.19 -21.22
C ASN A 89 -13.01 1.46 -21.24
N THR A 90 -12.51 2.48 -20.53
CA THR A 90 -11.07 2.76 -20.46
C THR A 90 -10.32 1.71 -19.63
N LEU A 91 -11.01 1.05 -18.70
CA LEU A 91 -10.48 -0.08 -17.97
C LEU A 91 -10.39 -1.33 -18.86
N THR A 92 -11.46 -1.66 -19.62
CA THR A 92 -11.64 -2.99 -20.22
C THR A 92 -11.20 -3.10 -21.68
N THR A 93 -11.18 -2.00 -22.46
CA THR A 93 -10.92 -2.06 -23.90
C THR A 93 -9.57 -2.69 -24.22
N GLY A 94 -9.63 -3.82 -24.93
CA GLY A 94 -8.48 -4.54 -25.48
C GLY A 94 -7.63 -5.29 -24.44
N VAL A 95 -8.14 -5.48 -23.21
CA VAL A 95 -7.41 -6.20 -22.15
C VAL A 95 -8.21 -7.33 -21.49
N VAL A 96 -9.49 -7.46 -21.75
CA VAL A 96 -10.27 -8.63 -21.32
C VAL A 96 -9.84 -9.84 -22.16
N GLY A 97 -9.43 -10.91 -21.52
CA GLY A 97 -8.87 -12.08 -22.17
C GLY A 97 -9.90 -12.91 -22.93
N ASP A 98 -9.42 -13.75 -23.84
CA ASP A 98 -10.27 -14.72 -24.51
C ASP A 98 -10.82 -15.74 -23.51
N GLY A 99 -12.12 -16.00 -23.60
CA GLY A 99 -12.79 -16.93 -22.68
C GLY A 99 -13.20 -16.31 -21.34
N ALA A 100 -13.00 -15.00 -21.17
CA ALA A 100 -13.40 -14.29 -19.96
C ALA A 100 -14.88 -14.51 -19.62
N THR A 101 -15.14 -14.82 -18.36
CA THR A 101 -16.50 -14.95 -17.81
C THR A 101 -16.99 -13.65 -17.18
N VAL A 102 -16.06 -12.76 -16.81
CA VAL A 102 -16.32 -11.42 -16.28
C VAL A 102 -15.82 -10.38 -17.29
N THR A 103 -16.73 -9.75 -18.02
CA THR A 103 -16.39 -8.80 -19.09
C THR A 103 -16.89 -7.37 -18.83
N GLU A 104 -17.87 -7.23 -17.94
CA GLU A 104 -18.47 -5.94 -17.59
C GLU A 104 -17.55 -5.16 -16.64
N SER A 105 -17.23 -3.93 -16.98
CA SER A 105 -16.32 -3.08 -16.19
C SER A 105 -16.75 -2.95 -14.74
N ALA A 106 -18.05 -2.76 -14.47
CA ALA A 106 -18.56 -2.64 -13.11
C ALA A 106 -18.32 -3.90 -12.26
N ALA A 107 -18.39 -5.09 -12.85
CA ALA A 107 -18.11 -6.34 -12.15
C ALA A 107 -16.61 -6.51 -11.86
N LEU A 108 -15.76 -6.15 -12.83
CA LEU A 108 -14.30 -6.15 -12.68
C LEU A 108 -13.85 -5.13 -11.62
N GLU A 109 -14.40 -3.91 -11.66
CA GLU A 109 -14.14 -2.86 -10.67
C GLU A 109 -14.55 -3.32 -9.26
N SER A 110 -15.75 -3.93 -9.12
CA SER A 110 -16.24 -4.46 -7.85
C SER A 110 -15.35 -5.58 -7.31
N TYR A 111 -14.87 -6.47 -8.17
CA TYR A 111 -13.94 -7.53 -7.80
C TYR A 111 -12.63 -6.95 -7.27
N MET A 112 -11.99 -6.06 -8.04
CA MET A 112 -10.71 -5.48 -7.64
C MET A 112 -10.84 -4.59 -6.40
N SER A 113 -11.93 -3.83 -6.25
CA SER A 113 -12.17 -3.00 -5.07
C SER A 113 -12.32 -3.81 -3.78
N GLY A 114 -12.91 -5.00 -3.87
CA GLY A 114 -13.07 -5.90 -2.71
C GLY A 114 -11.74 -6.45 -2.16
N LEU A 115 -10.66 -6.34 -2.92
CA LEU A 115 -9.32 -6.82 -2.57
C LEU A 115 -8.34 -5.67 -2.26
N MET A 116 -8.82 -4.42 -2.26
CA MET A 116 -8.04 -3.26 -1.81
C MET A 116 -7.83 -3.29 -0.29
N PRO A 117 -6.72 -2.70 0.23
CA PRO A 117 -6.57 -2.52 1.67
C PRO A 117 -7.79 -1.81 2.26
N GLN A 118 -8.34 -2.39 3.33
CA GLN A 118 -9.53 -1.85 4.01
C GLN A 118 -9.15 -0.91 5.16
N ALA A 119 -7.94 -1.03 5.69
CA ALA A 119 -7.46 -0.16 6.77
C ALA A 119 -6.90 1.16 6.21
N PRO A 120 -7.01 2.26 6.97
CA PRO A 120 -6.46 3.54 6.54
C PRO A 120 -4.95 3.48 6.26
N TYR A 121 -4.52 4.09 5.17
CA TYR A 121 -3.12 4.35 4.90
C TYR A 121 -2.63 5.53 5.75
N ILE A 122 -1.54 5.33 6.51
CA ILE A 122 -0.97 6.34 7.40
C ILE A 122 0.46 6.69 6.99
N GLN A 123 0.80 7.97 7.04
CA GLN A 123 2.10 8.50 6.68
C GLN A 123 2.58 9.54 7.69
N LEU A 124 3.88 9.49 8.06
CA LEU A 124 4.48 10.53 8.90
C LEU A 124 4.66 11.83 8.10
N ASN A 125 4.35 12.96 8.74
CA ASN A 125 4.73 14.26 8.22
C ASN A 125 6.18 14.57 8.64
N GLY A 126 7.12 14.52 7.68
CA GLY A 126 8.54 14.70 7.94
C GLY A 126 9.25 13.41 8.41
N SER A 127 10.42 13.57 9.03
CA SER A 127 11.33 12.45 9.35
C SER A 127 10.82 11.56 10.49
N ALA A 128 11.06 10.25 10.36
CA ALA A 128 10.87 9.28 11.45
C ALA A 128 11.94 9.39 12.54
N PHE A 129 13.09 9.99 12.24
CA PHE A 129 14.19 10.23 13.17
C PHE A 129 14.47 11.72 13.25
N VAL A 130 14.39 12.29 14.43
CA VAL A 130 14.56 13.72 14.70
C VAL A 130 15.60 13.92 15.78
N SER A 131 16.60 14.79 15.53
CA SER A 131 17.47 15.34 16.56
C SER A 131 16.90 16.68 17.00
N HIS A 132 16.82 16.90 18.31
CA HIS A 132 16.25 18.10 18.89
C HIS A 132 17.16 18.67 19.98
N GLU A 133 17.38 19.98 19.98
CA GLU A 133 18.22 20.68 20.96
C GLU A 133 17.49 20.76 22.30
N GLN A 134 18.19 20.39 23.38
CA GLN A 134 17.64 20.43 24.73
C GLN A 134 17.24 21.86 25.15
N ALA A 135 16.22 21.96 25.96
CA ALA A 135 15.66 23.21 26.47
C ALA A 135 15.06 24.15 25.41
N THR A 136 14.86 23.67 24.17
CA THR A 136 14.09 24.37 23.14
C THR A 136 12.69 23.77 22.98
N THR A 137 11.75 24.47 22.35
CA THR A 137 10.38 23.97 22.15
C THR A 137 10.34 22.94 21.03
N TYR A 138 9.94 21.70 21.34
CA TYR A 138 9.67 20.67 20.33
C TYR A 138 8.27 20.82 19.76
N ASN A 139 8.18 20.92 18.43
CA ASN A 139 6.92 20.91 17.69
C ASN A 139 6.86 19.65 16.84
N ASP A 140 5.94 18.75 17.17
CA ASP A 140 5.74 17.51 16.42
C ASP A 140 5.05 17.78 15.07
N ALA A 141 5.63 17.28 13.99
CA ALA A 141 5.05 17.40 12.65
C ALA A 141 3.81 16.50 12.46
N GLY A 142 3.62 15.51 13.34
CA GLY A 142 2.47 14.60 13.30
C GLY A 142 2.51 13.60 12.16
N ALA A 143 1.34 13.09 11.83
CA ALA A 143 1.10 12.18 10.71
C ALA A 143 -0.25 12.52 10.05
N THR A 144 -0.48 12.01 8.85
CA THR A 144 -1.76 12.07 8.14
C THR A 144 -2.23 10.67 7.80
N ALA A 145 -3.55 10.47 7.72
CA ALA A 145 -4.12 9.21 7.32
C ALA A 145 -5.28 9.43 6.35
N THR A 146 -5.40 8.51 5.39
CA THR A 146 -6.47 8.49 4.39
C THR A 146 -7.04 7.09 4.25
N ASP A 147 -8.33 7.01 4.02
CA ASP A 147 -9.06 5.80 3.76
C ASP A 147 -9.80 5.90 2.42
N VAL A 148 -9.99 4.78 1.74
CA VAL A 148 -10.64 4.75 0.41
C VAL A 148 -12.11 5.17 0.49
N THR A 149 -12.79 4.82 1.58
CA THR A 149 -14.21 5.10 1.79
C THR A 149 -14.44 6.41 2.54
N ASP A 150 -13.69 6.62 3.63
CA ASP A 150 -13.89 7.77 4.54
C ASP A 150 -13.10 9.02 4.13
N GLY A 151 -12.12 8.88 3.22
CA GLY A 151 -11.22 9.97 2.84
C GLY A 151 -10.20 10.26 3.94
N SER A 152 -10.11 11.51 4.39
CA SER A 152 -9.19 11.88 5.48
C SER A 152 -9.74 11.40 6.82
N VAL A 153 -8.96 10.62 7.57
CA VAL A 153 -9.33 10.10 8.89
C VAL A 153 -8.42 10.65 9.98
N GLU A 154 -8.93 10.64 11.22
CA GLU A 154 -8.20 11.17 12.37
C GLU A 154 -7.01 10.27 12.75
N VAL A 155 -5.86 10.91 13.06
CA VAL A 155 -4.67 10.23 13.56
C VAL A 155 -4.61 10.28 15.08
N PHE A 156 -4.51 9.13 15.70
CA PHE A 156 -4.29 8.99 17.14
C PHE A 156 -2.79 8.96 17.43
N LYS A 157 -2.35 9.85 18.33
CA LYS A 157 -0.95 9.94 18.75
C LYS A 157 -0.82 9.52 20.20
N THR A 158 0.22 8.72 20.49
CA THR A 158 0.65 8.37 21.85
C THR A 158 2.13 8.70 22.05
N GLY A 159 2.54 8.85 23.31
CA GLY A 159 3.87 9.31 23.68
C GLY A 159 3.97 10.84 23.77
N ALA A 160 5.05 11.29 24.40
CA ALA A 160 5.37 12.71 24.55
C ALA A 160 6.89 12.92 24.55
N VAL A 161 7.34 14.08 24.14
CA VAL A 161 8.75 14.51 24.18
C VAL A 161 8.90 15.50 25.34
N ASP A 162 9.78 15.20 26.29
CA ASP A 162 10.24 16.17 27.27
C ASP A 162 11.54 16.81 26.76
N ALA A 163 11.42 17.94 26.13
CA ALA A 163 12.56 18.65 25.55
C ALA A 163 13.51 19.28 26.62
N SER A 164 13.13 19.25 27.90
CA SER A 164 14.00 19.72 28.99
C SER A 164 15.00 18.65 29.46
N VAL A 165 14.77 17.38 29.10
CA VAL A 165 15.58 16.25 29.52
C VAL A 165 16.21 15.56 28.33
N ALA A 166 17.53 15.41 28.32
CA ALA A 166 18.24 14.66 27.29
C ALA A 166 17.80 13.18 27.31
N GLY A 167 17.54 12.61 26.14
CA GLY A 167 17.06 11.24 25.99
C GLY A 167 16.43 10.97 24.63
N THR A 168 16.01 9.74 24.43
CA THR A 168 15.28 9.34 23.23
C THR A 168 13.82 9.09 23.58
N TYR A 169 12.93 9.77 22.87
CA TYR A 169 11.48 9.71 23.06
C TYR A 169 10.84 9.09 21.82
N ILE A 170 9.85 8.24 22.02
CA ILE A 170 9.09 7.61 20.94
C ILE A 170 7.67 8.16 20.93
N LEU A 171 7.27 8.66 19.78
CA LEU A 171 5.89 9.01 19.45
C LEU A 171 5.35 7.94 18.53
N SER A 172 4.13 7.45 18.78
CA SER A 172 3.45 6.46 17.95
C SER A 172 2.16 7.02 17.40
N TYR A 173 1.87 6.69 16.12
CA TYR A 173 0.72 7.18 15.37
C TYR A 173 -0.04 6.01 14.76
N SER A 174 -1.36 6.04 14.87
CA SER A 174 -2.27 5.10 14.21
C SER A 174 -3.55 5.84 13.80
N ALA A 175 -4.35 5.24 12.95
CA ALA A 175 -5.66 5.75 12.56
C ALA A 175 -6.66 4.60 12.49
N ALA A 176 -7.95 4.91 12.61
CA ALA A 176 -9.02 3.95 12.39
C ALA A 176 -10.11 4.60 11.52
N ASP A 177 -10.70 3.83 10.62
CA ASP A 177 -11.84 4.25 9.82
C ASP A 177 -13.17 4.14 10.57
N SER A 178 -14.27 4.51 9.92
CA SER A 178 -15.62 4.43 10.50
C SER A 178 -16.13 2.99 10.69
N GLU A 179 -15.52 2.02 10.01
CA GLU A 179 -15.85 0.59 10.11
C GLU A 179 -15.06 -0.12 11.21
N GLY A 180 -14.02 0.54 11.77
CA GLY A 180 -13.17 0.03 12.83
C GLY A 180 -11.92 -0.70 12.35
N ASN A 181 -11.57 -0.60 11.06
CA ASN A 181 -10.29 -1.08 10.57
C ASN A 181 -9.18 -0.13 11.03
N VAL A 182 -8.06 -0.67 11.52
CA VAL A 182 -6.98 0.10 12.12
C VAL A 182 -5.74 0.04 11.22
N SER A 183 -5.14 1.20 10.97
CA SER A 183 -3.89 1.32 10.23
C SER A 183 -2.74 0.60 10.92
N ARG A 184 -1.64 0.38 10.19
CA ARG A 184 -0.35 0.08 10.83
C ARG A 184 0.02 1.22 11.78
N THR A 185 0.87 0.92 12.77
CA THR A 185 1.41 1.93 13.69
C THR A 185 2.76 2.43 13.17
N LEU A 186 2.87 3.74 12.97
CA LEU A 186 4.14 4.40 12.67
C LEU A 186 4.75 5.01 13.92
N THR A 187 6.08 5.09 13.97
CA THR A 187 6.78 5.68 15.09
C THR A 187 7.74 6.78 14.65
N ARG A 188 7.86 7.81 15.50
CA ARG A 188 8.91 8.83 15.40
C ARG A 188 9.80 8.75 16.63
N SER A 189 11.11 8.60 16.40
CA SER A 189 12.13 8.66 17.42
C SER A 189 12.70 10.08 17.48
N VAL A 190 12.59 10.73 18.64
CA VAL A 190 13.12 12.08 18.87
C VAL A 190 14.24 11.97 19.91
N THR A 191 15.45 12.29 19.48
CA THR A 191 16.63 12.34 20.36
C THR A 191 16.85 13.77 20.80
N VAL A 192 16.66 14.04 22.10
CA VAL A 192 16.94 15.33 22.74
C VAL A 192 18.37 15.28 23.27
N ALA A 193 19.21 16.19 22.82
CA ALA A 193 20.60 16.31 23.25
C ALA A 193 21.05 17.78 23.19
N ASP A 194 22.16 18.11 23.88
CA ASP A 194 22.83 19.43 23.78
C ASP A 194 23.48 19.62 22.40
#